data_78e6771f7ef2d0c60155ff28a84f62b7
#
_entry.id   78e6771f7ef2d0c60155ff28a84f62b7
#
_cell.length_a   1.000
_cell.length_b   1.000
_cell.length_c   1.000
_cell.angle_alpha   90.00
_cell.angle_beta   90.00
_cell.angle_gamma   90.00
#
_symmetry.space_group_name_H-M   'P 1'
#
loop_
_entity.id
_entity.type
_entity.pdbx_description
1 polymer ?
#
loop_
_entity_poly.entity_id
_entity_poly.type
_entity_poly.pdbx_seq_one_letter_code
_entity_poly.pdbx_strand_id
1 'polypeptide(L)'
;MSKWENGECLPDVYNLKLLAQILHISVDSLLDTEIQNPEKIVETITIGGANFEIVEKPETLLAGKIIYAKNFANEDSFNSAIDSLTEDDKQAAFEKLKETVLPIYDINLSVNFWLNFKQRAYGFVRGVTTEEQSDGIDVYKMPASLFIRAYTDKATSQLISKEQCEIWELFAYIRDYFMPSHGFKMAENGAQEMEVFDTFDHKTGYAYMPVERI
;
A
#
# COMPACT_ATOMS: atom_id res chain seq x y z
N MET A 1 25.58 8.14 16.97
CA MET A 1 24.84 8.76 15.85
C MET A 1 25.76 9.72 15.13
N SER A 2 25.79 9.64 13.81
CA SER A 2 26.58 10.56 12.99
C SER A 2 25.88 11.92 12.86
N LYS A 3 26.64 12.96 12.47
CA LYS A 3 26.07 14.31 12.29
C LYS A 3 24.95 14.36 11.25
N TRP A 4 25.05 13.54 10.19
CA TRP A 4 24.02 13.48 9.17
C TRP A 4 22.75 12.76 9.64
N GLU A 5 22.84 11.78 10.55
CA GLU A 5 21.66 11.17 11.19
C GLU A 5 20.90 12.16 12.08
N ASN A 6 21.58 13.17 12.59
CA ASN A 6 20.97 14.27 13.36
C ASN A 6 20.48 15.44 12.48
N GLY A 7 20.64 15.36 11.16
CA GLY A 7 20.26 16.44 10.25
C GLY A 7 21.20 17.65 10.23
N GLU A 8 22.39 17.54 10.87
CA GLU A 8 23.37 18.65 10.96
C GLU A 8 24.20 18.82 9.68
N CYS A 9 24.30 17.78 8.83
CA CYS A 9 24.97 17.83 7.53
C CYS A 9 24.44 16.70 6.63
N LEU A 10 24.77 16.78 5.35
CA LEU A 10 24.50 15.68 4.42
C LEU A 10 25.52 14.55 4.61
N PRO A 11 25.16 13.28 4.35
CA PRO A 11 26.10 12.17 4.31
C PRO A 11 27.14 12.39 3.19
N ASP A 12 28.36 11.97 3.41
CA ASP A 12 29.38 11.98 2.36
C ASP A 12 29.12 10.89 1.29
N VAL A 13 29.82 10.97 0.16
CA VAL A 13 29.63 10.07 -0.98
C VAL A 13 29.83 8.58 -0.62
N TYR A 14 30.69 8.27 0.35
CA TYR A 14 30.93 6.91 0.79
C TYR A 14 29.73 6.38 1.57
N ASN A 15 29.20 7.17 2.49
CA ASN A 15 28.00 6.85 3.25
C ASN A 15 26.77 6.77 2.36
N LEU A 16 26.65 7.65 1.35
CA LEU A 16 25.58 7.56 0.34
C LEU A 16 25.61 6.24 -0.43
N LYS A 17 26.81 5.80 -0.87
CA LYS A 17 26.95 4.48 -1.53
C LYS A 17 26.59 3.32 -0.60
N LEU A 18 27.01 3.39 0.65
CA LEU A 18 26.69 2.36 1.64
C LEU A 18 25.19 2.29 1.92
N LEU A 19 24.55 3.45 2.08
CA LEU A 19 23.09 3.55 2.23
C LEU A 19 22.36 2.98 1.01
N ALA A 20 22.79 3.37 -0.19
CA ALA A 20 22.22 2.86 -1.43
C ALA A 20 22.32 1.32 -1.53
N GLN A 21 23.45 0.74 -1.11
CA GLN A 21 23.63 -0.71 -1.05
C GLN A 21 22.73 -1.38 -0.01
N ILE A 22 22.63 -0.82 1.19
CA ILE A 22 21.81 -1.36 2.29
C ILE A 22 20.34 -1.29 1.90
N LEU A 23 19.92 -0.19 1.26
CA LEU A 23 18.54 0.03 0.84
C LEU A 23 18.21 -0.61 -0.52
N HIS A 24 19.20 -1.23 -1.18
CA HIS A 24 19.07 -1.80 -2.52
C HIS A 24 18.55 -0.82 -3.58
N ILE A 25 18.97 0.45 -3.53
CA ILE A 25 18.62 1.51 -4.48
C ILE A 25 19.86 2.10 -5.14
N SER A 26 19.69 2.84 -6.23
CA SER A 26 20.80 3.61 -6.82
C SER A 26 21.13 4.84 -5.97
N VAL A 27 22.38 5.30 -6.06
CA VAL A 27 22.77 6.58 -5.42
C VAL A 27 21.97 7.74 -6.00
N ASP A 28 21.67 7.70 -7.31
CA ASP A 28 20.86 8.71 -7.98
C ASP A 28 19.44 8.73 -7.40
N SER A 29 18.81 7.56 -7.18
CA SER A 29 17.52 7.47 -6.51
C SER A 29 17.54 7.96 -5.05
N LEU A 30 18.69 7.82 -4.37
CA LEU A 30 18.86 8.32 -3.01
C LEU A 30 19.02 9.85 -2.98
N LEU A 31 19.61 10.42 -4.04
CA LEU A 31 19.84 11.86 -4.20
C LEU A 31 18.70 12.58 -4.94
N ASP A 32 17.86 11.82 -5.61
CA ASP A 32 16.73 12.36 -6.34
C ASP A 32 15.72 12.92 -5.35
N THR A 33 15.77 14.23 -5.18
CA THR A 33 14.81 14.98 -4.35
C THR A 33 13.41 15.03 -4.96
N GLU A 34 13.26 14.63 -6.21
CA GLU A 34 12.00 14.21 -6.81
C GLU A 34 11.70 12.75 -6.47
N ILE A 35 11.71 12.40 -5.19
CA ILE A 35 10.88 11.30 -4.75
C ILE A 35 9.49 11.63 -5.28
N GLN A 36 9.09 10.92 -6.32
CA GLN A 36 7.72 10.95 -6.81
C GLN A 36 6.83 10.34 -5.73
N ASN A 37 6.70 11.10 -4.67
CA ASN A 37 5.64 10.90 -3.87
C ASN A 37 4.80 12.03 -3.85
N PRO A 38 3.94 12.29 -4.33
CA PRO A 38 3.42 12.59 -3.08
C PRO A 38 1.99 12.32 -2.95
N GLU A 39 1.90 11.43 -2.12
CA GLU A 39 0.74 11.43 -1.27
C GLU A 39 0.77 12.70 -0.45
N LYS A 40 -0.27 13.50 -0.60
CA LYS A 40 -0.45 14.75 0.13
C LYS A 40 -1.52 14.56 1.18
N ILE A 41 -1.16 14.70 2.45
CA ILE A 41 -2.14 14.74 3.53
C ILE A 41 -2.96 16.03 3.37
N VAL A 42 -4.25 15.88 3.11
CA VAL A 42 -5.21 16.98 2.94
C VAL A 42 -5.84 17.34 4.28
N GLU A 43 -6.12 16.34 5.10
CA GLU A 43 -6.82 16.46 6.36
C GLU A 43 -6.43 15.32 7.30
N THR A 44 -6.40 15.58 8.61
CA THR A 44 -6.25 14.54 9.64
C THR A 44 -7.42 14.65 10.61
N ILE A 45 -8.13 13.55 10.81
CA ILE A 45 -9.26 13.45 11.73
C ILE A 45 -8.84 12.48 12.84
N THR A 46 -8.87 12.94 14.09
CA THR A 46 -8.49 12.13 15.25
C THR A 46 -9.72 11.70 16.02
N ILE A 47 -9.89 10.39 16.24
CA ILE A 47 -11.00 9.79 16.99
C ILE A 47 -10.41 8.86 18.06
N GLY A 48 -10.67 9.14 19.34
CA GLY A 48 -10.18 8.30 20.44
C GLY A 48 -8.64 8.17 20.49
N GLY A 49 -7.90 9.13 19.90
CA GLY A 49 -6.45 9.11 19.78
C GLY A 49 -5.93 8.42 18.49
N ALA A 50 -6.79 7.74 17.74
CA ALA A 50 -6.46 7.19 16.43
C ALA A 50 -6.54 8.26 15.34
N ASN A 51 -5.58 8.29 14.43
CA ASN A 51 -5.54 9.24 13.32
C ASN A 51 -6.02 8.59 12.03
N PHE A 52 -6.96 9.26 11.37
CA PHE A 52 -7.44 8.96 10.02
C PHE A 52 -7.02 10.11 9.13
N GLU A 53 -6.13 9.83 8.20
CA GLU A 53 -5.60 10.84 7.29
C GLU A 53 -6.28 10.75 5.95
N ILE A 54 -6.76 11.87 5.46
CA ILE A 54 -7.29 11.98 4.10
C ILE A 54 -6.10 12.38 3.22
N VAL A 55 -5.73 11.50 2.30
CA VAL A 55 -4.55 11.68 1.46
C VAL A 55 -4.91 11.71 -0.03
N GLU A 56 -4.38 12.68 -0.75
CA GLU A 56 -4.39 12.67 -2.22
C GLU A 56 -3.21 11.85 -2.71
N LYS A 57 -3.48 10.83 -3.53
CA LYS A 57 -2.43 10.07 -4.23
C LYS A 57 -2.55 10.31 -5.73
N PRO A 58 -1.44 10.57 -6.41
CA PRO A 58 -1.42 10.66 -7.87
C PRO A 58 -1.66 9.28 -8.51
N GLU A 59 -1.90 9.29 -9.81
CA GLU A 59 -1.88 8.08 -10.61
C GLU A 59 -0.53 7.37 -10.44
N THR A 60 -0.56 6.06 -10.20
CA THR A 60 0.64 5.26 -9.92
C THR A 60 0.56 3.93 -10.67
N LEU A 61 1.66 3.54 -11.31
CA LEU A 61 1.80 2.20 -11.85
C LEU A 61 2.24 1.24 -10.76
N LEU A 62 1.52 0.14 -10.63
CA LEU A 62 1.81 -0.95 -9.69
C LEU A 62 2.05 -2.22 -10.51
N ALA A 63 3.12 -2.96 -10.20
CA ALA A 63 3.42 -4.20 -10.88
C ALA A 63 3.79 -5.31 -9.89
N GLY A 64 3.43 -6.54 -10.22
CA GLY A 64 3.68 -7.70 -9.38
C GLY A 64 2.90 -8.92 -9.81
N LYS A 65 2.58 -9.78 -8.85
CA LYS A 65 1.75 -10.97 -9.06
C LYS A 65 0.33 -10.67 -8.61
N ILE A 66 -0.60 -10.67 -9.55
CA ILE A 66 -2.02 -10.41 -9.28
C ILE A 66 -2.84 -11.64 -9.68
N ILE A 67 -3.72 -12.08 -8.80
CA ILE A 67 -4.71 -13.12 -9.08
C ILE A 67 -6.10 -12.51 -9.18
N TYR A 68 -6.83 -12.91 -10.20
CA TYR A 68 -8.14 -12.35 -10.52
C TYR A 68 -9.23 -13.37 -10.25
N ALA A 69 -10.24 -13.04 -9.45
CA ALA A 69 -11.33 -13.91 -9.08
C ALA A 69 -12.13 -14.44 -10.29
N LYS A 70 -12.13 -13.71 -11.40
CA LYS A 70 -12.74 -14.18 -12.66
C LYS A 70 -12.16 -15.50 -13.17
N ASN A 71 -10.95 -15.87 -12.77
CA ASN A 71 -10.26 -17.09 -13.16
C ASN A 71 -10.63 -18.30 -12.28
N PHE A 72 -11.44 -18.10 -11.24
CA PHE A 72 -11.84 -19.14 -10.29
C PHE A 72 -13.32 -19.45 -10.39
N ALA A 73 -13.70 -20.66 -10.00
CA ALA A 73 -15.09 -21.12 -10.06
C ALA A 73 -15.97 -20.40 -9.04
N ASN A 74 -15.46 -20.22 -7.83
CA ASN A 74 -16.15 -19.62 -6.69
C ASN A 74 -15.19 -18.90 -5.73
N GLU A 75 -15.73 -18.24 -4.71
CA GLU A 75 -15.01 -17.48 -3.72
C GLU A 75 -14.04 -18.33 -2.89
N ASP A 76 -14.45 -19.54 -2.50
CA ASP A 76 -13.62 -20.44 -1.69
C ASP A 76 -12.32 -20.83 -2.45
N SER A 77 -12.43 -21.13 -3.74
CA SER A 77 -11.27 -21.46 -4.56
C SER A 77 -10.34 -20.26 -4.79
N PHE A 78 -10.88 -19.05 -4.86
CA PHE A 78 -10.11 -17.82 -4.95
C PHE A 78 -9.40 -17.52 -3.63
N ASN A 79 -10.11 -17.61 -2.49
CA ASN A 79 -9.52 -17.39 -1.16
C ASN A 79 -8.42 -18.44 -0.88
N SER A 80 -8.65 -19.71 -1.22
CA SER A 80 -7.62 -20.75 -1.10
C SER A 80 -6.37 -20.44 -1.93
N ALA A 81 -6.53 -19.81 -3.11
CA ALA A 81 -5.39 -19.39 -3.91
C ALA A 81 -4.63 -18.22 -3.28
N ILE A 82 -5.33 -17.27 -2.64
CA ILE A 82 -4.71 -16.19 -1.86
C ILE A 82 -3.89 -16.79 -0.71
N ASP A 83 -4.50 -17.68 0.08
CA ASP A 83 -3.86 -18.33 1.23
C ASP A 83 -2.64 -19.20 0.84
N SER A 84 -2.58 -19.64 -0.41
CA SER A 84 -1.46 -20.42 -0.95
C SER A 84 -0.28 -19.57 -1.43
N LEU A 85 -0.44 -18.23 -1.54
CA LEU A 85 0.65 -17.33 -1.90
C LEU A 85 1.72 -17.32 -0.79
N THR A 86 2.97 -17.45 -1.18
CA THR A 86 4.12 -17.52 -0.26
C THR A 86 5.00 -16.28 -0.40
N GLU A 87 5.86 -16.06 0.61
CA GLU A 87 6.91 -15.03 0.53
C GLU A 87 7.87 -15.28 -0.64
N ASP A 88 8.13 -16.56 -0.98
CA ASP A 88 8.95 -16.91 -2.14
C ASP A 88 8.28 -16.51 -3.46
N ASP A 89 6.96 -16.65 -3.58
CA ASP A 89 6.19 -16.19 -4.75
C ASP A 89 6.28 -14.67 -4.91
N LYS A 90 6.17 -13.94 -3.81
CA LYS A 90 6.28 -12.50 -3.74
C LYS A 90 7.68 -12.03 -4.13
N GLN A 91 8.70 -12.61 -3.50
CA GLN A 91 10.10 -12.30 -3.79
C GLN A 91 10.42 -12.57 -5.27
N ALA A 92 10.01 -13.73 -5.79
CA ALA A 92 10.23 -14.09 -7.19
C ALA A 92 9.52 -13.16 -8.17
N ALA A 93 8.34 -12.62 -7.80
CA ALA A 93 7.67 -11.59 -8.60
C ALA A 93 8.44 -10.27 -8.59
N PHE A 94 8.88 -9.82 -7.42
CA PHE A 94 9.58 -8.54 -7.26
C PHE A 94 10.96 -8.51 -7.93
N GLU A 95 11.69 -9.65 -7.98
CA GLU A 95 12.95 -9.77 -8.70
C GLU A 95 12.83 -9.60 -10.22
N LYS A 96 11.64 -9.75 -10.77
CA LYS A 96 11.35 -9.59 -12.20
C LYS A 96 10.92 -8.17 -12.59
N LEU A 97 10.71 -7.29 -11.59
CA LEU A 97 10.27 -5.93 -11.87
C LEU A 97 11.37 -5.12 -12.56
N LYS A 98 10.98 -4.38 -13.58
CA LYS A 98 11.83 -3.42 -14.28
C LYS A 98 11.60 -2.02 -13.74
N GLU A 99 12.67 -1.25 -13.58
CA GLU A 99 12.64 0.17 -13.19
C GLU A 99 11.68 0.44 -12.01
N THR A 100 11.94 -0.25 -10.89
CA THR A 100 11.09 -0.15 -9.70
C THR A 100 11.37 1.16 -8.97
N VAL A 101 10.32 1.95 -8.75
CA VAL A 101 10.31 2.97 -7.70
C VAL A 101 10.06 2.23 -6.40
N LEU A 102 11.04 2.21 -5.50
CA LEU A 102 10.88 1.54 -4.22
C LEU A 102 9.83 2.24 -3.38
N PRO A 103 8.68 1.63 -3.13
CA PRO A 103 7.99 1.90 -1.90
C PRO A 103 8.85 1.35 -0.77
N ILE A 104 8.95 2.09 0.33
CA ILE A 104 9.59 1.64 1.57
C ILE A 104 8.89 0.39 2.12
N TYR A 105 7.70 0.05 1.61
CA TYR A 105 6.81 -1.00 2.09
C TYR A 105 6.36 -1.92 0.96
N ASP A 106 6.11 -3.18 1.29
CA ASP A 106 5.38 -4.08 0.42
C ASP A 106 3.90 -3.67 0.38
N ILE A 107 3.36 -3.59 -0.82
CA ILE A 107 1.96 -3.25 -1.04
C ILE A 107 1.20 -4.50 -1.45
N ASN A 108 0.18 -4.87 -0.69
CA ASN A 108 -0.84 -5.80 -1.14
C ASN A 108 -1.99 -5.00 -1.73
N LEU A 109 -2.28 -5.27 -3.00
CA LEU A 109 -3.42 -4.71 -3.68
C LEU A 109 -4.63 -5.60 -3.45
N SER A 110 -5.64 -5.07 -2.77
CA SER A 110 -6.93 -5.73 -2.63
C SER A 110 -7.99 -4.98 -3.42
N VAL A 111 -8.67 -5.67 -4.31
CA VAL A 111 -9.75 -5.09 -5.09
C VAL A 111 -11.07 -5.24 -4.36
N ASN A 112 -11.78 -4.16 -4.28
CA ASN A 112 -13.06 -3.91 -3.66
C ASN A 112 -13.96 -5.13 -3.42
N PHE A 113 -14.20 -5.44 -2.17
CA PHE A 113 -15.08 -6.51 -1.71
C PHE A 113 -16.57 -6.30 -2.03
N TRP A 114 -16.96 -5.07 -2.45
CA TRP A 114 -18.36 -4.68 -2.71
C TRP A 114 -18.84 -5.00 -4.11
N LEU A 115 -17.89 -5.19 -5.02
CA LEU A 115 -18.20 -5.63 -6.36
C LEU A 115 -18.51 -7.12 -6.32
N ASN A 116 -19.24 -7.61 -7.32
CA ASN A 116 -19.48 -9.04 -7.39
C ASN A 116 -18.14 -9.81 -7.40
N PHE A 117 -18.17 -11.04 -6.95
CA PHE A 117 -17.00 -11.89 -6.79
C PHE A 117 -16.03 -11.83 -8.01
N LYS A 118 -16.57 -11.88 -9.24
CA LYS A 118 -15.75 -11.93 -10.47
C LYS A 118 -14.93 -10.66 -10.75
N GLN A 119 -15.23 -9.58 -10.08
CA GLN A 119 -14.50 -8.31 -10.21
C GLN A 119 -13.37 -8.17 -9.19
N ARG A 120 -13.25 -9.10 -8.24
CA ARG A 120 -12.19 -9.08 -7.22
C ARG A 120 -10.85 -9.49 -7.80
N ALA A 121 -9.80 -8.93 -7.25
CA ALA A 121 -8.42 -9.37 -7.44
C ALA A 121 -7.65 -9.22 -6.13
N TYR A 122 -6.54 -9.90 -6.04
CA TYR A 122 -5.60 -9.78 -4.92
C TYR A 122 -4.17 -9.94 -5.46
N GLY A 123 -3.23 -9.20 -4.93
CA GLY A 123 -1.86 -9.35 -5.40
C GLY A 123 -0.83 -8.62 -4.56
N PHE A 124 0.41 -9.06 -4.70
CA PHE A 124 1.59 -8.38 -4.20
C PHE A 124 2.15 -7.51 -5.31
N VAL A 125 2.22 -6.21 -5.07
CA VAL A 125 2.67 -5.25 -6.08
C VAL A 125 3.65 -4.25 -5.49
N ARG A 126 4.46 -3.65 -6.37
CA ARG A 126 5.31 -2.49 -6.06
C ARG A 126 5.07 -1.40 -7.08
N GLY A 127 5.35 -0.15 -6.69
CA GLY A 127 5.37 0.96 -7.63
C GLY A 127 6.47 0.76 -8.67
N VAL A 128 6.15 1.05 -9.93
CA VAL A 128 7.07 0.98 -11.06
C VAL A 128 6.97 2.24 -11.91
N THR A 129 8.01 2.52 -12.69
CA THR A 129 8.04 3.67 -13.60
C THR A 129 7.64 3.32 -15.02
N THR A 130 7.64 2.04 -15.38
CA THR A 130 7.31 1.57 -16.74
C THR A 130 6.20 0.53 -16.73
N GLU A 131 5.30 0.63 -17.73
CA GLU A 131 4.27 -0.39 -17.97
C GLU A 131 4.86 -1.68 -18.57
N GLU A 132 6.03 -1.59 -19.21
CA GLU A 132 6.70 -2.75 -19.80
C GLU A 132 7.40 -3.57 -18.72
N GLN A 133 6.84 -4.71 -18.38
CA GLN A 133 7.36 -5.62 -17.37
C GLN A 133 7.78 -6.96 -17.98
N SER A 134 8.47 -7.79 -17.19
CA SER A 134 8.85 -9.15 -17.57
C SER A 134 7.64 -10.06 -17.69
N ASP A 135 7.77 -11.15 -18.45
CA ASP A 135 6.71 -12.15 -18.60
C ASP A 135 6.24 -12.70 -17.24
N GLY A 136 4.92 -12.78 -17.11
CA GLY A 136 4.27 -13.27 -15.87
C GLY A 136 4.15 -12.23 -14.76
N ILE A 137 4.44 -10.96 -15.06
CA ILE A 137 4.19 -9.83 -14.16
C ILE A 137 2.96 -9.07 -14.67
N ASP A 138 2.00 -8.90 -13.77
CA ASP A 138 0.82 -8.07 -14.02
C ASP A 138 1.12 -6.60 -13.70
N VAL A 139 0.54 -5.70 -14.49
CA VAL A 139 0.61 -4.26 -14.25
C VAL A 139 -0.79 -3.74 -13.98
N TYR A 140 -0.92 -2.94 -12.92
CA TYR A 140 -2.14 -2.26 -12.54
C TYR A 140 -1.90 -0.76 -12.49
N LYS A 141 -2.72 -0.01 -13.22
CA LYS A 141 -2.70 1.44 -13.21
C LYS A 141 -3.68 1.94 -12.14
N MET A 142 -3.16 2.29 -10.98
CA MET A 142 -3.93 2.89 -9.90
C MET A 142 -4.28 4.33 -10.27
N PRO A 143 -5.53 4.69 -10.44
CA PRO A 143 -5.90 6.07 -10.78
C PRO A 143 -5.62 7.02 -9.61
N ALA A 144 -5.41 8.29 -9.93
CA ALA A 144 -5.36 9.34 -8.91
C ALA A 144 -6.67 9.34 -8.11
N SER A 145 -6.57 9.37 -6.79
CA SER A 145 -7.73 9.34 -5.89
C SER A 145 -7.43 9.94 -4.52
N LEU A 146 -8.50 10.25 -3.80
CA LEU A 146 -8.45 10.41 -2.35
C LEU A 146 -8.49 9.04 -1.68
N PHE A 147 -7.74 8.92 -0.60
CA PHE A 147 -7.78 7.75 0.28
C PHE A 147 -7.95 8.19 1.73
N ILE A 148 -8.68 7.40 2.50
CA ILE A 148 -8.56 7.41 3.94
C ILE A 148 -7.43 6.46 4.30
N ARG A 149 -6.40 6.99 4.94
CA ARG A 149 -5.26 6.22 5.44
C ARG A 149 -5.32 6.12 6.95
N ALA A 150 -5.19 4.93 7.50
CA ALA A 150 -5.09 4.72 8.93
C ALA A 150 -4.10 3.59 9.24
N TYR A 151 -3.45 3.67 10.39
CA TYR A 151 -2.40 2.74 10.80
C TYR A 151 -2.90 1.81 11.93
N THR A 152 -2.42 0.56 11.94
CA THR A 152 -2.75 -0.45 12.95
C THR A 152 -1.92 -0.25 14.23
N ASP A 153 -2.15 0.82 14.95
CA ASP A 153 -1.48 1.13 16.20
C ASP A 153 -2.34 0.80 17.44
N LYS A 154 -1.82 1.15 18.60
CA LYS A 154 -2.54 0.95 19.89
C LYS A 154 -3.83 1.78 19.95
N ALA A 155 -3.83 2.99 19.39
CA ALA A 155 -5.00 3.87 19.45
C ALA A 155 -6.12 3.36 18.55
N THR A 156 -5.81 2.92 17.33
CA THR A 156 -6.78 2.26 16.43
C THR A 156 -7.28 0.95 17.02
N SER A 157 -6.42 0.13 17.62
CA SER A 157 -6.81 -1.11 18.29
C SER A 157 -7.81 -0.85 19.43
N GLN A 158 -7.55 0.15 20.26
CA GLN A 158 -8.47 0.55 21.33
C GLN A 158 -9.79 1.09 20.82
N LEU A 159 -9.76 1.89 19.72
CA LEU A 159 -10.95 2.44 19.10
C LEU A 159 -11.92 1.35 18.60
N ILE A 160 -11.38 0.29 18.04
CA ILE A 160 -12.18 -0.84 17.53
C ILE A 160 -12.38 -1.96 18.58
N SER A 161 -12.01 -1.71 19.84
CA SER A 161 -12.16 -2.64 20.97
C SER A 161 -11.40 -3.96 20.82
N LYS A 162 -10.17 -3.87 20.32
CA LYS A 162 -9.24 -4.98 20.15
C LYS A 162 -7.97 -4.79 21.00
N GLU A 163 -7.30 -5.88 21.33
CA GLU A 163 -5.97 -5.84 21.93
C GLU A 163 -4.94 -5.40 20.88
N GLN A 164 -5.03 -6.01 19.70
CA GLN A 164 -4.28 -5.64 18.49
C GLN A 164 -5.23 -5.80 17.29
N CYS A 165 -5.41 -4.73 16.51
CA CYS A 165 -6.20 -4.79 15.30
C CYS A 165 -5.36 -5.29 14.12
N GLU A 166 -6.02 -6.01 13.23
CA GLU A 166 -5.48 -6.36 11.92
C GLU A 166 -5.95 -5.36 10.86
N ILE A 167 -5.23 -5.25 9.75
CA ILE A 167 -5.53 -4.25 8.71
C ILE A 167 -6.94 -4.41 8.16
N TRP A 168 -7.41 -5.66 7.94
CA TRP A 168 -8.76 -5.91 7.43
C TRP A 168 -9.87 -5.44 8.40
N GLU A 169 -9.64 -5.48 9.73
CA GLU A 169 -10.56 -4.95 10.73
C GLU A 169 -10.63 -3.42 10.66
N LEU A 170 -9.50 -2.80 10.36
CA LEU A 170 -9.40 -1.37 10.16
C LEU A 170 -10.17 -0.93 8.89
N PHE A 171 -10.08 -1.68 7.79
CA PHE A 171 -10.91 -1.46 6.61
C PHE A 171 -12.40 -1.55 6.94
N ALA A 172 -12.81 -2.56 7.71
CA ALA A 172 -14.19 -2.70 8.13
C ALA A 172 -14.67 -1.48 8.96
N TYR A 173 -13.84 -1.01 9.89
CA TYR A 173 -14.15 0.19 10.68
C TYR A 173 -14.25 1.45 9.81
N ILE A 174 -13.29 1.66 8.91
CA ILE A 174 -13.30 2.81 7.99
C ILE A 174 -14.59 2.82 7.18
N ARG A 175 -14.95 1.70 6.59
CA ARG A 175 -16.10 1.56 5.73
C ARG A 175 -17.42 1.73 6.45
N ASP A 176 -17.60 1.03 7.58
CA ASP A 176 -18.90 0.88 8.22
C ASP A 176 -19.22 2.01 9.20
N TYR A 177 -18.19 2.70 9.70
CA TYR A 177 -18.35 3.74 10.72
C TYR A 177 -17.74 5.09 10.32
N PHE A 178 -16.47 5.11 9.90
CA PHE A 178 -15.77 6.36 9.64
C PHE A 178 -16.35 7.08 8.41
N MET A 179 -16.43 6.41 7.28
CA MET A 179 -16.91 7.01 6.03
C MET A 179 -18.31 7.60 6.13
N PRO A 180 -19.33 6.86 6.63
CA PRO A 180 -20.69 7.39 6.73
C PRO A 180 -20.77 8.60 7.67
N SER A 181 -19.98 8.62 8.75
CA SER A 181 -20.04 9.70 9.75
C SER A 181 -19.28 10.96 9.34
N HIS A 182 -18.41 10.89 8.32
CA HIS A 182 -17.58 12.00 7.86
C HIS A 182 -17.82 12.43 6.41
N GLY A 183 -18.94 11.95 5.81
CA GLY A 183 -19.35 12.40 4.47
C GLY A 183 -18.46 11.85 3.35
N PHE A 184 -18.05 10.59 3.48
CA PHE A 184 -17.31 9.86 2.45
C PHE A 184 -18.10 8.67 1.95
N LYS A 185 -17.86 8.30 0.70
CA LYS A 185 -18.27 7.03 0.10
C LYS A 185 -17.09 6.42 -0.65
N MET A 186 -17.21 5.16 -1.04
CA MET A 186 -16.19 4.50 -1.87
C MET A 186 -16.01 5.25 -3.19
N ALA A 187 -14.76 5.39 -3.63
CA ALA A 187 -14.47 5.95 -4.94
C ALA A 187 -14.93 5.00 -6.05
N GLU A 188 -15.53 5.57 -7.10
CA GLU A 188 -16.02 4.82 -8.27
C GLU A 188 -15.08 4.93 -9.48
N ASN A 189 -13.90 5.55 -9.30
CA ASN A 189 -12.93 5.83 -10.37
C ASN A 189 -11.99 4.66 -10.70
N GLY A 190 -12.17 3.50 -10.05
CA GLY A 190 -11.33 2.33 -10.23
C GLY A 190 -10.14 2.23 -9.25
N ALA A 191 -9.97 3.20 -8.35
CA ALA A 191 -8.99 3.09 -7.28
C ALA A 191 -9.31 1.89 -6.38
N GLN A 192 -8.26 1.24 -5.88
CA GLN A 192 -8.37 -0.01 -5.12
C GLN A 192 -7.91 0.18 -3.68
N GLU A 193 -8.46 -0.63 -2.79
CA GLU A 193 -7.96 -0.76 -1.42
C GLU A 193 -6.51 -1.25 -1.45
N MET A 194 -5.67 -0.70 -0.57
CA MET A 194 -4.28 -1.12 -0.44
C MET A 194 -3.94 -1.38 1.02
N GLU A 195 -3.29 -2.51 1.25
CA GLU A 195 -2.62 -2.82 2.50
C GLU A 195 -1.12 -2.56 2.31
N VAL A 196 -0.57 -1.68 3.13
CA VAL A 196 0.85 -1.32 3.09
C VAL A 196 1.50 -1.76 4.39
N PHE A 197 2.28 -2.84 4.33
CA PHE A 197 2.86 -3.46 5.51
C PHE A 197 4.22 -2.87 5.86
N ASP A 198 4.48 -2.72 7.17
CA ASP A 198 5.78 -2.29 7.69
C ASP A 198 6.77 -3.46 7.79
N THR A 199 6.23 -4.66 7.99
CA THR A 199 7.01 -5.87 8.30
C THR A 199 6.49 -7.07 7.53
N PHE A 200 7.35 -8.07 7.34
CA PHE A 200 7.01 -9.31 6.64
C PHE A 200 5.94 -10.17 7.36
N ASP A 201 5.63 -9.89 8.62
CA ASP A 201 4.61 -10.64 9.34
C ASP A 201 3.17 -10.21 9.01
N HIS A 202 3.00 -9.17 8.18
CA HIS A 202 1.72 -8.64 7.68
C HIS A 202 0.72 -8.24 8.78
N LYS A 203 1.20 -7.96 10.00
CA LYS A 203 0.33 -7.62 11.13
C LYS A 203 0.14 -6.14 11.33
N THR A 204 1.19 -5.36 11.04
CA THR A 204 1.18 -3.92 11.21
C THR A 204 1.38 -3.21 9.89
N GLY A 205 0.69 -2.10 9.71
CA GLY A 205 0.78 -1.32 8.49
C GLY A 205 -0.39 -0.36 8.33
N TYR A 206 -0.50 0.19 7.14
CA TYR A 206 -1.56 1.12 6.76
C TYR A 206 -2.65 0.43 5.94
N ALA A 207 -3.89 0.74 6.28
CA ALA A 207 -5.05 0.55 5.41
C ALA A 207 -5.24 1.83 4.58
N TYR A 208 -5.34 1.70 3.27
CA TYR A 208 -5.71 2.77 2.34
C TYR A 208 -7.05 2.44 1.70
N MET A 209 -8.09 3.16 2.07
CA MET A 209 -9.45 3.03 1.53
C MET A 209 -9.69 4.12 0.49
N PRO A 210 -9.93 3.79 -0.79
CA PRO A 210 -10.21 4.81 -1.80
C PRO A 210 -11.58 5.42 -1.59
N VAL A 211 -11.66 6.75 -1.58
CA VAL A 211 -12.90 7.46 -1.24
C VAL A 211 -13.14 8.67 -2.12
N GLU A 212 -14.40 9.12 -2.12
CA GLU A 212 -14.79 10.43 -2.60
C GLU A 212 -15.74 11.10 -1.59
N ARG A 213 -15.75 12.41 -1.55
CA ARG A 213 -16.68 13.17 -0.69
C ARG A 213 -18.10 13.12 -1.26
N ILE A 214 -19.09 12.97 -0.35
CA ILE A 214 -20.51 13.03 -0.67
C ILE A 214 -20.96 14.47 -0.82
#